data_857c0f01fd670f784a284671a79187e7
#
_entry.id   857c0f01fd670f784a284671a79187e7
#
_cell.length_a   1.000
_cell.length_b   1.000
_cell.length_c   1.000
_cell.angle_alpha   90.00
_cell.angle_beta   90.00
_cell.angle_gamma   90.00
#
_symmetry.space_group_name_H-M   'P 1'
#
loop_
_entity.id
_entity.type
_entity.pdbx_description
1 polymer ?
#
loop_
_entity_poly.entity_id
_entity_poly.type
_entity_poly.pdbx_seq_one_letter_code
_entity_poly.pdbx_strand_id
1 'polypeptide(L)'
;SIYEHAFDIDEHYRSEMAERALILDNDPRRYLVMPHMQAAAWDALQMLMENLAIDYPQWFSLVRDGDRWHWRNHLLQIDQPFIFGDAASLPCAPLEYIGRQVQGDFALLDQRDGDLYMDAGLVTSPADWSLAFDAGMSFKQWHAPVPMANQMGVFDRALKYLLNLQAGQPVRRLNWTLTINPRLDSSPETFHQWGADRGRITAQNVGQQVHLRVELQVMARLPRSNAVMFSIR
;
A
#
# COMPACT_ATOMS: atom_id res chain seq x y z
N SER A 1 17.38 -12.52 -3.69
CA SER A 1 16.50 -11.57 -4.39
C SER A 1 17.30 -10.79 -5.42
N ILE A 2 16.71 -10.44 -6.54
CA ILE A 2 17.29 -9.51 -7.53
C ILE A 2 17.08 -8.04 -7.09
N TYR A 3 16.32 -7.83 -6.04
CA TYR A 3 16.02 -6.51 -5.49
C TYR A 3 16.81 -6.28 -4.22
N GLU A 4 17.44 -5.11 -4.12
CA GLU A 4 18.27 -4.73 -3.00
C GLU A 4 17.44 -4.35 -1.76
N HIS A 5 16.34 -3.61 -1.97
CA HIS A 5 15.47 -3.10 -0.91
C HIS A 5 14.06 -3.67 -0.97
N ALA A 6 13.36 -3.67 0.16
CA ALA A 6 11.94 -4.06 0.22
C ALA A 6 11.04 -2.94 -0.33
N PHE A 7 11.36 -1.67 -0.02
CA PHE A 7 10.64 -0.48 -0.45
C PHE A 7 11.63 0.47 -1.13
N ASP A 8 11.24 1.05 -2.26
CA ASP A 8 12.10 1.97 -2.99
C ASP A 8 11.78 3.42 -2.62
N ILE A 9 12.84 4.24 -2.55
CA ILE A 9 12.77 5.70 -2.39
C ILE A 9 13.49 6.30 -3.59
N ASP A 10 12.83 7.17 -4.34
CA ASP A 10 13.39 7.80 -5.53
C ASP A 10 13.21 9.34 -5.54
N GLU A 11 13.57 9.95 -6.66
CA GLU A 11 13.51 11.40 -6.87
C GLU A 11 12.10 11.99 -6.77
N HIS A 12 11.05 11.19 -6.93
CA HIS A 12 9.65 11.63 -6.84
C HIS A 12 9.10 11.60 -5.41
N TYR A 13 9.89 11.13 -4.43
CA TYR A 13 9.43 10.93 -3.07
C TYR A 13 8.67 12.12 -2.48
N ARG A 14 9.24 13.32 -2.55
CA ARG A 14 8.62 14.51 -1.95
C ARG A 14 7.33 14.92 -2.66
N SER A 15 7.29 14.87 -3.98
CA SER A 15 6.10 15.21 -4.76
C SER A 15 4.97 14.21 -4.54
N GLU A 16 5.29 12.92 -4.51
CA GLU A 16 4.29 11.88 -4.23
C GLU A 16 3.76 11.94 -2.80
N MET A 17 4.61 12.24 -1.80
CA MET A 17 4.14 12.41 -0.42
C MET A 17 3.27 13.66 -0.24
N ALA A 18 3.56 14.74 -0.96
CA ALA A 18 2.73 15.93 -0.96
C ALA A 18 1.36 15.68 -1.61
N GLU A 19 1.33 14.99 -2.75
CA GLU A 19 0.09 14.59 -3.42
C GLU A 19 -0.75 13.63 -2.54
N ARG A 20 -0.11 12.63 -1.93
CA ARG A 20 -0.75 11.70 -0.99
C ARG A 20 -1.39 12.45 0.19
N ALA A 21 -0.68 13.41 0.78
CA ALA A 21 -1.21 14.20 1.88
C ALA A 21 -2.48 14.94 1.44
N LEU A 22 -2.47 15.60 0.28
CA LEU A 22 -3.65 16.28 -0.27
C LEU A 22 -4.82 15.32 -0.50
N ILE A 23 -4.57 14.13 -1.03
CA ILE A 23 -5.63 13.12 -1.25
C ILE A 23 -6.23 12.68 0.08
N LEU A 24 -5.40 12.32 1.06
CA LEU A 24 -5.85 11.87 2.38
C LEU A 24 -6.60 12.94 3.15
N ASP A 25 -6.18 14.20 3.05
CA ASP A 25 -6.82 15.32 3.74
C ASP A 25 -8.20 15.67 3.13
N ASN A 26 -8.42 15.35 1.86
CA ASN A 26 -9.66 15.65 1.14
C ASN A 26 -10.60 14.45 0.95
N ASP A 27 -10.12 13.23 1.04
CA ASP A 27 -10.92 12.02 0.84
C ASP A 27 -10.64 10.95 1.92
N PRO A 28 -11.44 10.93 3.01
CA PRO A 28 -11.24 9.98 4.10
C PRO A 28 -11.46 8.52 3.70
N ARG A 29 -12.04 8.25 2.53
CA ARG A 29 -12.23 6.89 2.00
C ARG A 29 -10.92 6.22 1.59
N ARG A 30 -9.83 6.99 1.51
CA ARG A 30 -8.51 6.51 1.13
C ARG A 30 -7.74 5.84 2.26
N TYR A 31 -8.28 5.87 3.46
CA TYR A 31 -7.72 5.26 4.65
C TYR A 31 -8.80 4.52 5.44
N LEU A 32 -8.47 3.32 5.87
CA LEU A 32 -9.33 2.49 6.72
C LEU A 32 -8.48 1.57 7.60
N VAL A 33 -8.86 1.43 8.86
CA VAL A 33 -8.38 0.35 9.74
C VAL A 33 -9.57 -0.13 10.57
N MET A 34 -10.00 -1.36 10.35
CA MET A 34 -11.06 -1.96 11.16
C MET A 34 -10.58 -2.17 12.61
N PRO A 35 -11.47 -2.15 13.62
CA PRO A 35 -11.07 -2.18 15.03
C PRO A 35 -10.13 -3.34 15.41
N HIS A 36 -10.33 -4.53 14.85
CA HIS A 36 -9.49 -5.71 15.12
C HIS A 36 -8.12 -5.66 14.43
N MET A 37 -7.89 -4.72 13.50
CA MET A 37 -6.64 -4.55 12.75
C MET A 37 -5.66 -3.56 13.41
N GLN A 38 -5.96 -3.03 14.59
CA GLN A 38 -5.06 -2.07 15.25
C GLN A 38 -3.66 -2.65 15.52
N ALA A 39 -3.59 -3.90 15.95
CA ALA A 39 -2.30 -4.58 16.12
C ALA A 39 -1.52 -4.72 14.81
N ALA A 40 -2.21 -4.99 13.70
CA ALA A 40 -1.60 -5.06 12.37
C ALA A 40 -1.13 -3.69 11.88
N ALA A 41 -1.85 -2.62 12.19
CA ALA A 41 -1.43 -1.25 11.86
C ALA A 41 -0.11 -0.86 12.56
N TRP A 42 0.06 -1.21 13.85
CA TRP A 42 1.30 -1.01 14.58
C TRP A 42 2.44 -1.89 14.07
N ASP A 43 2.14 -3.12 13.72
CA ASP A 43 3.11 -4.07 13.17
C ASP A 43 3.63 -3.61 11.79
N ALA A 44 2.74 -3.09 10.95
CA ALA A 44 3.10 -2.49 9.67
C ALA A 44 3.95 -1.23 9.86
N LEU A 45 3.58 -0.32 10.78
CA LEU A 45 4.38 0.85 11.11
C LEU A 45 5.81 0.44 11.52
N GLN A 46 5.95 -0.51 12.44
CA GLN A 46 7.25 -1.00 12.86
C GLN A 46 8.06 -1.53 11.69
N MET A 47 7.48 -2.44 10.90
CA MET A 47 8.16 -3.07 9.78
C MET A 47 8.64 -2.04 8.75
N LEU A 48 7.80 -1.06 8.42
CA LEU A 48 8.15 -0.01 7.46
C LEU A 48 9.26 0.90 7.99
N MET A 49 9.19 1.35 9.25
CA MET A 49 10.24 2.16 9.87
C MET A 49 11.58 1.42 9.94
N GLU A 50 11.56 0.15 10.33
CA GLU A 50 12.77 -0.68 10.41
C GLU A 50 13.43 -0.86 9.04
N ASN A 51 12.64 -1.19 8.01
CA ASN A 51 13.17 -1.35 6.65
C ASN A 51 13.74 -0.04 6.12
N LEU A 52 13.02 1.08 6.24
CA LEU A 52 13.50 2.38 5.78
C LEU A 52 14.79 2.82 6.50
N ALA A 53 14.89 2.62 7.81
CA ALA A 53 16.08 2.99 8.55
C ALA A 53 17.30 2.12 8.23
N ILE A 54 17.07 0.84 7.85
CA ILE A 54 18.14 -0.08 7.41
C ILE A 54 18.57 0.20 5.98
N ASP A 55 17.59 0.33 5.06
CA ASP A 55 17.84 0.44 3.63
C ASP A 55 18.34 1.85 3.22
N TYR A 56 17.89 2.90 3.94
CA TYR A 56 18.18 4.30 3.63
C TYR A 56 18.62 5.11 4.87
N PRO A 57 19.70 4.69 5.58
CA PRO A 57 20.12 5.32 6.83
C PRO A 57 20.53 6.79 6.70
N GLN A 58 20.82 7.24 5.46
CA GLN A 58 21.10 8.65 5.17
C GLN A 58 19.85 9.56 5.26
N TRP A 59 18.65 8.97 5.17
CA TRP A 59 17.39 9.71 5.17
C TRP A 59 16.48 9.37 6.33
N PHE A 60 16.60 8.15 6.87
CA PHE A 60 15.72 7.67 7.94
C PHE A 60 16.51 7.14 9.10
N SER A 61 16.00 7.37 10.31
CA SER A 61 16.56 6.73 11.50
C SER A 61 15.46 6.37 12.51
N LEU A 62 15.66 5.24 13.16
CA LEU A 62 14.78 4.73 14.21
C LEU A 62 15.63 4.37 15.45
N VAL A 63 15.40 5.06 16.55
CA VAL A 63 16.00 4.75 17.85
C VAL A 63 14.92 4.19 18.76
N ARG A 64 15.23 3.13 19.50
CA ARG A 64 14.29 2.45 20.40
C ARG A 64 14.90 2.27 21.78
N ASP A 65 14.13 2.64 22.81
CA ASP A 65 14.43 2.40 24.23
C ASP A 65 13.14 1.87 24.89
N GLY A 66 13.01 0.56 24.96
CA GLY A 66 11.77 -0.10 25.36
C GLY A 66 10.61 0.26 24.43
N ASP A 67 9.56 0.86 24.99
CA ASP A 67 8.41 1.38 24.26
C ASP A 67 8.58 2.82 23.75
N ARG A 68 9.63 3.51 24.18
CA ARG A 68 9.97 4.85 23.73
C ARG A 68 10.74 4.79 22.43
N TRP A 69 10.12 5.27 21.36
CA TRP A 69 10.70 5.28 20.03
C TRP A 69 10.93 6.71 19.56
N HIS A 70 11.95 6.89 18.72
CA HIS A 70 12.25 8.15 18.08
C HIS A 70 12.48 7.90 16.59
N TRP A 71 11.58 8.43 15.79
CA TRP A 71 11.61 8.35 14.33
C TRP A 71 12.06 9.65 13.72
N ARG A 72 12.97 9.58 12.74
CA ARG A 72 13.35 10.71 11.92
C ARG A 72 13.22 10.38 10.44
N ASN A 73 12.66 11.35 9.71
CA ASN A 73 12.60 11.33 8.26
C ASN A 73 13.12 12.67 7.75
N HIS A 74 14.38 12.69 7.33
CA HIS A 74 15.06 13.92 6.89
C HIS A 74 14.51 14.49 5.57
N LEU A 75 13.90 13.64 4.71
CA LEU A 75 13.30 14.09 3.46
C LEU A 75 12.05 14.95 3.69
N LEU A 76 11.28 14.67 4.74
CA LEU A 76 10.07 15.41 5.11
C LEU A 76 10.26 16.29 6.35
N GLN A 77 11.49 16.38 6.90
CA GLN A 77 11.82 17.14 8.11
C GLN A 77 11.00 16.71 9.34
N ILE A 78 10.74 15.40 9.45
CA ILE A 78 10.03 14.82 10.59
C ILE A 78 11.06 14.40 11.65
N ASP A 79 10.79 14.80 12.89
CA ASP A 79 11.52 14.41 14.10
C ASP A 79 10.48 14.11 15.18
N GLN A 80 10.14 12.83 15.37
CA GLN A 80 8.98 12.39 16.16
C GLN A 80 9.38 11.39 17.23
N PRO A 81 9.47 11.80 18.50
CA PRO A 81 9.42 10.87 19.62
C PRO A 81 7.99 10.40 19.85
N PHE A 82 7.80 9.11 20.13
CA PHE A 82 6.49 8.54 20.43
C PHE A 82 6.61 7.29 21.30
N ILE A 83 5.48 6.82 21.83
CA ILE A 83 5.39 5.57 22.60
C ILE A 83 4.77 4.51 21.71
N PHE A 84 5.51 3.43 21.45
CA PHE A 84 5.00 2.33 20.63
C PHE A 84 3.80 1.65 21.32
N GLY A 85 2.69 1.56 20.63
CA GLY A 85 1.43 1.04 21.16
C GLY A 85 0.47 2.12 21.70
N ASP A 86 0.92 3.37 21.87
CA ASP A 86 0.08 4.50 22.25
C ASP A 86 -0.16 5.42 21.04
N ALA A 87 -1.34 5.29 20.42
CA ALA A 87 -1.72 6.09 19.26
C ALA A 87 -1.85 7.59 19.58
N ALA A 88 -2.09 7.97 20.84
CA ALA A 88 -2.17 9.38 21.24
C ALA A 88 -0.81 10.08 21.21
N SER A 89 0.28 9.34 21.18
CA SER A 89 1.64 9.87 21.05
C SER A 89 2.08 10.17 19.61
N LEU A 90 1.25 9.79 18.61
CA LEU A 90 1.47 10.06 17.20
C LEU A 90 0.55 11.19 16.70
N PRO A 91 0.92 11.93 15.64
CA PRO A 91 0.06 12.96 15.05
C PRO A 91 -1.26 12.45 14.44
N CYS A 92 -1.28 11.18 14.02
CA CYS A 92 -2.44 10.47 13.49
C CYS A 92 -2.29 8.97 13.72
N ALA A 93 -3.27 8.17 13.29
CA ALA A 93 -3.26 6.72 13.49
C ALA A 93 -1.99 6.04 12.91
N PRO A 94 -1.50 4.94 13.50
CA PRO A 94 -0.18 4.37 13.18
C PRO A 94 0.05 4.05 11.70
N LEU A 95 -0.90 3.36 11.04
CA LEU A 95 -0.77 3.04 9.62
C LEU A 95 -0.84 4.30 8.74
N GLU A 96 -1.68 5.27 9.10
CA GLU A 96 -1.74 6.55 8.40
C GLU A 96 -0.44 7.33 8.57
N TYR A 97 0.10 7.38 9.79
CA TYR A 97 1.34 8.08 10.11
C TYR A 97 2.50 7.61 9.22
N ILE A 98 2.73 6.31 9.17
CA ILE A 98 3.81 5.77 8.34
C ILE A 98 3.46 5.79 6.84
N GLY A 99 2.20 5.56 6.48
CA GLY A 99 1.74 5.57 5.11
C GLY A 99 1.88 6.94 4.43
N ARG A 100 1.82 8.03 5.20
CA ARG A 100 2.13 9.39 4.71
C ARG A 100 3.63 9.63 4.44
N GLN A 101 4.49 8.64 4.66
CA GLN A 101 5.94 8.75 4.59
C GLN A 101 6.60 7.67 3.71
N VAL A 102 5.82 6.80 3.08
CA VAL A 102 6.35 5.71 2.25
C VAL A 102 5.74 5.77 0.85
N GLN A 103 6.59 5.68 -0.18
CA GLN A 103 6.11 5.58 -1.55
C GLN A 103 5.44 4.22 -1.78
N GLY A 104 4.17 4.25 -2.13
CA GLY A 104 3.33 3.08 -2.37
C GLY A 104 2.07 3.05 -1.50
N ASP A 105 1.08 2.34 -1.98
CA ASP A 105 -0.18 2.10 -1.29
C ASP A 105 -0.08 0.83 -0.45
N PHE A 106 -0.92 0.69 0.57
CA PHE A 106 -0.90 -0.43 1.48
C PHE A 106 -2.29 -1.01 1.68
N ALA A 107 -2.40 -2.34 1.56
CA ALA A 107 -3.52 -3.11 2.06
C ALA A 107 -3.02 -4.08 3.14
N LEU A 108 -3.69 -4.13 4.28
CA LEU A 108 -3.45 -5.12 5.32
C LEU A 108 -4.59 -6.14 5.30
N LEU A 109 -4.21 -7.38 5.13
CA LEU A 109 -5.14 -8.49 4.96
C LEU A 109 -5.17 -9.31 6.24
N ASP A 110 -6.33 -9.41 6.86
CA ASP A 110 -6.56 -10.32 7.99
C ASP A 110 -6.73 -11.75 7.49
N GLN A 111 -6.09 -12.69 8.18
CA GLN A 111 -6.20 -14.11 7.86
C GLN A 111 -7.19 -14.79 8.79
N ARG A 112 -8.36 -15.16 8.26
CA ARG A 112 -9.37 -15.94 8.97
C ARG A 112 -10.11 -16.88 8.01
N ASP A 113 -10.67 -17.95 8.52
CA ASP A 113 -11.52 -18.91 7.79
C ASP A 113 -10.85 -19.49 6.51
N GLY A 114 -9.52 -19.57 6.50
CA GLY A 114 -8.77 -20.05 5.34
C GLY A 114 -8.72 -19.09 4.16
N ASP A 115 -9.06 -17.81 4.37
CA ASP A 115 -9.02 -16.75 3.37
C ASP A 115 -8.30 -15.50 3.93
N LEU A 116 -8.13 -14.49 3.10
CA LEU A 116 -7.56 -13.19 3.43
C LEU A 116 -8.60 -12.10 3.18
N TYR A 117 -8.79 -11.21 4.14
CA TYR A 117 -9.80 -10.15 4.08
C TYR A 117 -9.14 -8.77 4.11
N MET A 118 -9.54 -7.87 3.22
CA MET A 118 -9.02 -6.50 3.16
C MET A 118 -9.65 -5.66 4.28
N ASP A 119 -9.05 -5.67 5.46
CA ASP A 119 -9.62 -5.05 6.66
C ASP A 119 -8.88 -3.80 7.12
N ALA A 120 -7.78 -3.43 6.45
CA ALA A 120 -7.14 -2.14 6.64
C ALA A 120 -6.35 -1.75 5.37
N GLY A 121 -6.09 -0.45 5.22
CA GLY A 121 -5.29 0.04 4.13
C GLY A 121 -5.16 1.56 4.10
N LEU A 122 -4.25 2.02 3.26
CA LEU A 122 -4.08 3.41 2.84
C LEU A 122 -3.76 3.39 1.35
N VAL A 123 -4.65 3.98 0.54
CA VAL A 123 -4.59 3.84 -0.92
C VAL A 123 -4.89 5.17 -1.58
N THR A 124 -3.90 5.74 -2.25
CA THR A 124 -4.02 7.04 -2.91
C THR A 124 -3.75 6.99 -4.41
N SER A 125 -3.19 5.89 -4.89
CA SER A 125 -2.80 5.72 -6.29
C SER A 125 -3.24 4.38 -6.86
N PRO A 126 -4.51 3.95 -6.69
CA PRO A 126 -4.97 2.66 -7.19
C PRO A 126 -5.20 2.68 -8.69
N ALA A 127 -5.07 1.52 -9.32
CA ALA A 127 -5.43 1.30 -10.71
C ALA A 127 -6.79 0.61 -10.81
N ASP A 128 -7.84 1.38 -11.03
CA ASP A 128 -9.22 0.89 -11.25
C ASP A 128 -9.83 0.09 -10.07
N TRP A 129 -9.42 0.36 -8.82
CA TRP A 129 -10.00 -0.26 -7.63
C TRP A 129 -10.15 0.73 -6.47
N SER A 130 -10.91 0.37 -5.44
CA SER A 130 -11.25 1.26 -4.31
C SER A 130 -11.09 0.54 -2.98
N LEU A 131 -10.26 1.08 -2.09
CA LEU A 131 -10.16 0.57 -0.72
C LEU A 131 -11.50 0.58 0.00
N ALA A 132 -12.26 1.66 -0.12
CA ALA A 132 -13.55 1.80 0.56
C ALA A 132 -14.59 0.80 0.07
N PHE A 133 -14.57 0.47 -1.23
CA PHE A 133 -15.46 -0.52 -1.81
C PHE A 133 -15.05 -1.95 -1.45
N ASP A 134 -13.74 -2.24 -1.47
CA ASP A 134 -13.22 -3.58 -1.27
C ASP A 134 -13.04 -3.95 0.21
N ALA A 135 -13.18 -2.98 1.12
CA ALA A 135 -13.02 -3.19 2.56
C ALA A 135 -13.97 -4.27 3.09
N GLY A 136 -13.41 -5.23 3.82
CA GLY A 136 -14.13 -6.38 4.37
C GLY A 136 -14.36 -7.53 3.39
N MET A 137 -14.02 -7.36 2.10
CA MET A 137 -14.12 -8.44 1.12
C MET A 137 -13.01 -9.45 1.29
N SER A 138 -13.31 -10.72 0.99
CA SER A 138 -12.30 -11.77 0.91
C SER A 138 -11.46 -11.63 -0.35
N PHE A 139 -10.28 -12.27 -0.35
CA PHE A 139 -9.33 -12.24 -1.47
C PHE A 139 -9.99 -12.56 -2.82
N LYS A 140 -10.90 -13.53 -2.83
CA LYS A 140 -11.62 -13.91 -4.05
C LYS A 140 -12.68 -12.89 -4.45
N GLN A 141 -13.31 -12.23 -3.47
CA GLN A 141 -14.38 -11.27 -3.76
C GLN A 141 -13.85 -10.01 -4.46
N TRP A 142 -12.78 -9.36 -3.94
CA TRP A 142 -12.28 -8.17 -4.62
C TRP A 142 -11.57 -8.45 -5.95
N HIS A 143 -11.14 -9.72 -6.17
CA HIS A 143 -10.58 -10.13 -7.45
C HIS A 143 -11.62 -10.66 -8.44
N ALA A 144 -12.87 -10.84 -8.02
CA ALA A 144 -13.91 -11.41 -8.89
C ALA A 144 -14.12 -10.66 -10.22
N PRO A 145 -13.97 -9.32 -10.27
CA PRO A 145 -14.10 -8.58 -11.52
C PRO A 145 -12.97 -8.80 -12.53
N VAL A 146 -11.83 -9.40 -12.14
CA VAL A 146 -10.69 -9.59 -13.05
C VAL A 146 -11.01 -10.65 -14.10
N PRO A 147 -11.04 -10.29 -15.40
CA PRO A 147 -11.45 -11.21 -16.45
C PRO A 147 -10.58 -12.46 -16.53
N MET A 148 -11.20 -13.61 -16.74
CA MET A 148 -10.57 -14.93 -16.97
C MET A 148 -9.73 -15.50 -15.82
N ALA A 149 -9.33 -14.71 -14.83
CA ALA A 149 -8.42 -15.16 -13.78
C ALA A 149 -9.02 -16.28 -12.91
N ASN A 150 -10.33 -16.23 -12.65
CA ASN A 150 -11.04 -17.29 -11.94
C ASN A 150 -11.05 -18.62 -12.73
N GLN A 151 -11.25 -18.56 -14.05
CA GLN A 151 -11.27 -19.76 -14.92
C GLN A 151 -9.90 -20.44 -14.98
N MET A 152 -8.83 -19.69 -14.86
CA MET A 152 -7.44 -20.20 -14.87
C MET A 152 -6.96 -20.67 -13.49
N GLY A 153 -7.77 -20.56 -12.44
CA GLY A 153 -7.39 -20.90 -11.06
C GLY A 153 -6.21 -20.07 -10.53
N VAL A 154 -5.99 -18.88 -11.06
CA VAL A 154 -4.87 -18.01 -10.67
C VAL A 154 -5.01 -17.57 -9.23
N PHE A 155 -6.22 -17.16 -8.82
CA PHE A 155 -6.46 -16.65 -7.47
C PHE A 155 -6.43 -17.72 -6.40
N ASP A 156 -6.84 -18.96 -6.69
CA ASP A 156 -6.70 -20.06 -5.75
C ASP A 156 -5.22 -20.36 -5.45
N ARG A 157 -4.37 -20.34 -6.47
CA ARG A 157 -2.92 -20.52 -6.29
C ARG A 157 -2.28 -19.33 -5.56
N ALA A 158 -2.69 -18.10 -5.90
CA ALA A 158 -2.21 -16.89 -5.24
C ALA A 158 -2.61 -16.87 -3.76
N LEU A 159 -3.87 -17.15 -3.44
CA LEU A 159 -4.35 -17.25 -2.06
C LEU A 159 -3.56 -18.28 -1.27
N LYS A 160 -3.42 -19.49 -1.81
CA LYS A 160 -2.63 -20.55 -1.17
C LYS A 160 -1.19 -20.11 -0.91
N TYR A 161 -0.57 -19.39 -1.85
CA TYR A 161 0.77 -18.84 -1.69
C TYR A 161 0.83 -17.82 -0.57
N LEU A 162 -0.09 -16.83 -0.56
CA LEU A 162 -0.15 -15.77 0.44
C LEU A 162 -0.42 -16.29 1.86
N LEU A 163 -1.28 -17.29 2.00
CA LEU A 163 -1.56 -17.96 3.28
C LEU A 163 -0.31 -18.63 3.87
N ASN A 164 0.66 -19.01 3.04
CA ASN A 164 1.91 -19.68 3.44
C ASN A 164 3.12 -18.75 3.53
N LEU A 165 2.95 -17.42 3.33
CA LEU A 165 4.04 -16.46 3.52
C LEU A 165 4.57 -16.55 4.95
N GLN A 166 5.91 -16.47 5.07
CA GLN A 166 6.59 -16.51 6.36
C GLN A 166 7.05 -15.10 6.74
N ALA A 167 6.99 -14.76 8.03
CA ALA A 167 7.56 -13.53 8.54
C ALA A 167 9.08 -13.47 8.27
N GLY A 168 9.58 -12.28 7.92
CA GLY A 168 10.98 -12.09 7.55
C GLY A 168 11.36 -12.54 6.13
N GLN A 169 10.40 -13.04 5.35
CA GLN A 169 10.61 -13.46 3.96
C GLN A 169 9.66 -12.71 3.00
N PRO A 170 9.84 -11.40 2.82
CA PRO A 170 9.02 -10.63 1.91
C PRO A 170 9.26 -11.09 0.45
N VAL A 171 8.22 -10.97 -0.35
CA VAL A 171 8.24 -11.32 -1.77
C VAL A 171 7.93 -10.09 -2.59
N ARG A 172 8.73 -9.85 -3.63
CA ARG A 172 8.49 -8.79 -4.63
C ARG A 172 8.09 -9.42 -5.96
N ARG A 173 7.13 -8.80 -6.62
CA ARG A 173 6.72 -9.12 -7.98
C ARG A 173 6.35 -7.86 -8.74
N LEU A 174 6.31 -7.96 -10.06
CA LEU A 174 5.73 -6.94 -10.92
C LEU A 174 4.32 -7.37 -11.34
N ASN A 175 3.42 -6.41 -11.34
CA ASN A 175 2.12 -6.48 -12.00
C ASN A 175 2.07 -5.37 -13.05
N TRP A 176 1.12 -5.45 -13.98
CA TRP A 176 0.95 -4.41 -14.98
C TRP A 176 -0.51 -4.27 -15.40
N THR A 177 -0.86 -3.08 -15.79
CA THR A 177 -2.14 -2.74 -16.41
C THR A 177 -1.94 -1.63 -17.44
N LEU A 178 -2.96 -1.34 -18.21
CA LEU A 178 -2.99 -0.21 -19.12
C LEU A 178 -3.79 0.93 -18.49
N THR A 179 -3.25 2.13 -18.51
CA THR A 179 -3.93 3.33 -18.05
C THR A 179 -4.04 4.36 -19.18
N ILE A 180 -4.99 5.26 -19.04
CA ILE A 180 -5.14 6.40 -19.94
C ILE A 180 -4.56 7.62 -19.24
N ASN A 181 -3.65 8.31 -19.91
CA ASN A 181 -2.82 9.36 -19.35
C ASN A 181 -1.87 8.84 -18.24
N PRO A 182 -0.77 9.53 -17.93
CA PRO A 182 0.17 9.14 -16.88
C PRO A 182 -0.33 9.46 -15.47
N ARG A 183 -1.63 9.18 -15.21
CA ARG A 183 -2.28 9.45 -13.94
C ARG A 183 -2.05 8.30 -12.98
N LEU A 184 -1.57 8.58 -11.77
CA LEU A 184 -1.38 7.55 -10.74
C LEU A 184 -2.70 7.17 -10.06
N ASP A 185 -3.52 8.15 -9.67
CA ASP A 185 -4.84 7.89 -9.09
C ASP A 185 -5.90 7.70 -10.18
N SER A 186 -6.18 6.47 -10.56
CA SER A 186 -7.31 6.08 -11.41
C SER A 186 -8.38 5.30 -10.64
N SER A 187 -8.65 5.75 -9.42
CA SER A 187 -9.70 5.18 -8.58
C SER A 187 -11.11 5.49 -9.11
N PRO A 188 -12.11 4.68 -8.73
CA PRO A 188 -13.52 5.00 -8.93
C PRO A 188 -13.93 6.34 -8.30
N GLU A 189 -13.34 6.73 -7.17
CA GLU A 189 -13.60 7.99 -6.48
C GLU A 189 -13.32 9.21 -7.36
N THR A 190 -12.30 9.12 -8.22
CA THR A 190 -11.90 10.19 -9.15
C THR A 190 -12.37 9.95 -10.59
N PHE A 191 -13.22 8.94 -10.83
CA PHE A 191 -13.67 8.57 -12.19
C PHE A 191 -14.26 9.74 -12.97
N HIS A 192 -14.93 10.68 -12.31
CA HIS A 192 -15.48 11.89 -12.91
C HIS A 192 -14.41 12.80 -13.55
N GLN A 193 -13.14 12.68 -13.13
CA GLN A 193 -12.02 13.47 -13.65
C GLN A 193 -11.35 12.82 -14.87
N TRP A 194 -11.38 11.50 -14.97
CA TRP A 194 -10.59 10.76 -15.98
C TRP A 194 -11.40 9.78 -16.84
N GLY A 195 -12.56 9.35 -16.38
CA GLY A 195 -13.34 8.31 -17.07
C GLY A 195 -13.75 8.66 -18.49
N ALA A 196 -14.03 9.95 -18.75
CA ALA A 196 -14.38 10.44 -20.08
C ALA A 196 -13.24 10.27 -21.11
N ASP A 197 -11.99 10.24 -20.67
CA ASP A 197 -10.84 10.09 -21.56
C ASP A 197 -10.79 8.71 -22.22
N ARG A 198 -11.37 7.69 -21.61
CA ARG A 198 -11.49 6.34 -22.20
C ARG A 198 -12.21 6.37 -23.56
N GLY A 199 -13.28 7.16 -23.66
CA GLY A 199 -14.04 7.30 -24.89
C GLY A 199 -13.34 8.07 -26.01
N ARG A 200 -12.21 8.73 -25.70
CA ARG A 200 -11.42 9.51 -26.66
C ARG A 200 -10.30 8.70 -27.32
N ILE A 201 -10.08 7.46 -26.89
CA ILE A 201 -9.03 6.60 -27.45
C ILE A 201 -9.45 6.07 -28.81
N THR A 202 -8.56 6.24 -29.79
CA THR A 202 -8.72 5.78 -31.17
C THR A 202 -7.46 5.05 -31.61
N ALA A 203 -7.53 4.34 -32.74
CA ALA A 203 -6.36 3.71 -33.34
C ALA A 203 -5.23 4.70 -33.67
N GLN A 204 -5.58 5.97 -33.93
CA GLN A 204 -4.61 7.00 -34.29
C GLN A 204 -3.87 7.60 -33.09
N ASN A 205 -4.49 7.63 -31.91
CA ASN A 205 -3.92 8.28 -30.71
C ASN A 205 -3.54 7.30 -29.59
N VAL A 206 -3.86 6.02 -29.70
CA VAL A 206 -3.61 5.01 -28.65
C VAL A 206 -2.16 5.00 -28.18
N GLY A 207 -1.19 5.10 -29.08
CA GLY A 207 0.25 5.09 -28.73
C GLY A 207 0.72 6.34 -27.95
N GLN A 208 -0.08 7.41 -27.91
CA GLN A 208 0.23 8.63 -27.17
C GLN A 208 -0.58 8.75 -25.87
N GLN A 209 -1.75 8.11 -25.81
CA GLN A 209 -2.70 8.28 -24.72
C GLN A 209 -2.75 7.09 -23.76
N VAL A 210 -2.37 5.91 -24.21
CA VAL A 210 -2.38 4.70 -23.38
C VAL A 210 -0.97 4.41 -22.89
N HIS A 211 -0.85 4.21 -21.59
CA HIS A 211 0.40 3.96 -20.91
C HIS A 211 0.40 2.56 -20.28
N LEU A 212 1.53 1.88 -20.36
CA LEU A 212 1.78 0.69 -19.56
C LEU A 212 2.12 1.14 -18.15
N ARG A 213 1.23 0.84 -17.21
CA ARG A 213 1.47 1.02 -15.79
C ARG A 213 2.04 -0.25 -15.21
N VAL A 214 3.24 -0.17 -14.68
CA VAL A 214 3.88 -1.27 -13.95
C VAL A 214 3.76 -1.00 -12.46
N GLU A 215 3.28 -1.99 -11.72
CA GLU A 215 3.17 -1.94 -10.27
C GLU A 215 4.24 -2.85 -9.66
N LEU A 216 5.07 -2.27 -8.83
CA LEU A 216 5.94 -3.03 -7.96
C LEU A 216 5.17 -3.42 -6.71
N GLN A 217 4.94 -4.73 -6.54
CA GLN A 217 4.15 -5.26 -5.42
C GLN A 217 5.06 -5.99 -4.44
N VAL A 218 4.94 -5.65 -3.15
CA VAL A 218 5.63 -6.33 -2.05
C VAL A 218 4.59 -6.97 -1.15
N MET A 219 4.77 -8.25 -0.88
CA MET A 219 3.93 -9.02 0.04
C MET A 219 4.77 -9.49 1.22
N ALA A 220 4.34 -9.20 2.42
CA ALA A 220 5.05 -9.56 3.63
C ALA A 220 4.08 -10.05 4.70
N ARG A 221 4.48 -11.11 5.43
CA ARG A 221 3.80 -11.55 6.64
C ARG A 221 4.26 -10.66 7.79
N LEU A 222 3.34 -10.01 8.48
CA LEU A 222 3.61 -9.21 9.66
C LEU A 222 3.85 -10.15 10.87
N PRO A 223 4.97 -9.97 11.60
CA PRO A 223 5.44 -11.00 12.54
C PRO A 223 4.62 -11.12 13.82
N ARG A 224 3.93 -10.08 14.26
CA ARG A 224 3.16 -10.05 15.53
C ARG A 224 1.68 -10.31 15.32
N SER A 225 1.10 -9.62 14.34
CA SER A 225 -0.34 -9.70 14.03
C SER A 225 -0.71 -10.88 13.15
N ASN A 226 0.28 -11.47 12.47
CA ASN A 226 0.10 -12.48 11.43
C ASN A 226 -0.73 -12.00 10.22
N ALA A 227 -1.04 -10.72 10.11
CA ALA A 227 -1.66 -10.15 8.92
C ALA A 227 -0.68 -10.20 7.72
N VAL A 228 -1.22 -10.16 6.51
CA VAL A 228 -0.41 -9.98 5.30
C VAL A 228 -0.46 -8.52 4.89
N MET A 229 0.70 -7.88 4.81
CA MET A 229 0.83 -6.56 4.21
C MET A 229 1.08 -6.72 2.71
N PHE A 230 0.30 -6.02 1.92
CA PHE A 230 0.43 -5.91 0.47
C PHE A 230 0.73 -4.45 0.14
N SER A 231 1.92 -4.17 -0.35
CA SER A 231 2.32 -2.84 -0.80
C SER A 231 2.33 -2.78 -2.32
N ILE A 232 1.86 -1.67 -2.87
CA ILE A 232 1.74 -1.43 -4.31
C ILE A 232 2.37 -0.06 -4.62
N ARG A 233 3.35 -0.08 -5.50
CA ARG A 233 3.99 1.13 -5.99
C ARG A 233 3.97 1.19 -7.51
#